data_e5776f3d91a43f03732ca2749f0930dd
#
_entry.id   e5776f3d91a43f03732ca2749f0930dd
#
_cell.length_a   1.000
_cell.length_b   1.000
_cell.length_c   1.000
_cell.angle_alpha   90.00
_cell.angle_beta   90.00
_cell.angle_gamma   90.00
#
_symmetry.space_group_name_H-M   'P 1'
#
loop_
_entity.id
_entity.type
_entity.pdbx_description
1 polymer ?
#
loop_
_entity_poly.entity_id
_entity_poly.type
_entity_poly.pdbx_seq_one_letter_code
_entity_poly.pdbx_strand_id
1 'polypeptide(L)'
;MQPVFFIIFAGYMDTALKETLIGWAEEYNDPKYFQEDPIIFPTRFARRYECGEAVLADVEISALLAAHLAWGRRAMIVRDCGRMFDEMEWRPYDYVMSGEYRNENASLHRTIKWSEFAAICGRLRNLYTEYGSLEGLSDAQIRVQVFGQKEDRKAPNKKISMMRRWLVRDDGKVDLGVWKESDKTRLILPLDVHVYAQATALGLTERKQKDIVTAQEITDAFREIWPEDPCKGDFALFGYGVNNK
;
A
#
# COMPACT_ATOMS: atom_id res chain seq x y z
N MET A 1 -18.06 -26.56 10.46
CA MET A 1 -17.88 -26.27 9.02
C MET A 1 -16.73 -27.19 8.54
N GLN A 2 -16.98 -28.11 7.62
CA GLN A 2 -15.90 -28.96 7.09
C GLN A 2 -14.92 -28.14 6.27
N PRO A 3 -13.61 -28.38 6.34
CA PRO A 3 -12.65 -27.71 5.49
C PRO A 3 -12.90 -28.13 4.04
N VAL A 4 -13.25 -27.18 3.21
CA VAL A 4 -13.28 -27.37 1.75
C VAL A 4 -11.81 -27.37 1.31
N PHE A 5 -11.30 -28.54 0.91
CA PHE A 5 -9.98 -28.64 0.30
C PHE A 5 -10.08 -28.15 -1.14
N PHE A 6 -9.56 -26.94 -1.39
CA PHE A 6 -9.35 -26.44 -2.75
C PHE A 6 -8.05 -27.08 -3.27
N ILE A 7 -8.09 -27.70 -4.44
CA ILE A 7 -6.95 -28.31 -5.07
C ILE A 7 -6.58 -27.51 -6.31
N ILE A 8 -5.39 -26.92 -6.33
CA ILE A 8 -4.82 -26.39 -7.58
C ILE A 8 -4.17 -27.57 -8.31
N PHE A 9 -4.82 -28.04 -9.37
CA PHE A 9 -4.25 -29.03 -10.28
C PHE A 9 -3.53 -28.29 -11.43
N ALA A 10 -2.24 -28.60 -11.59
CA ALA A 10 -1.45 -28.17 -12.75
C ALA A 10 -1.47 -26.66 -13.07
N GLY A 11 -1.48 -25.80 -12.04
CA GLY A 11 -1.41 -24.33 -12.25
C GLY A 11 -2.71 -23.66 -12.66
N TYR A 12 -3.86 -24.35 -12.54
CA TYR A 12 -5.18 -23.77 -12.84
C TYR A 12 -6.03 -23.68 -11.58
N MET A 13 -6.54 -22.49 -11.30
CA MET A 13 -7.42 -22.24 -10.17
C MET A 13 -8.80 -22.84 -10.45
N ASP A 14 -9.36 -23.65 -9.52
CA ASP A 14 -10.70 -24.22 -9.69
C ASP A 14 -11.80 -23.16 -9.66
N THR A 15 -12.96 -23.48 -10.26
CA THR A 15 -14.08 -22.53 -10.37
C THR A 15 -14.64 -22.11 -9.01
N ALA A 16 -14.71 -23.01 -8.05
CA ALA A 16 -15.26 -22.72 -6.74
C ALA A 16 -14.36 -21.76 -5.94
N LEU A 17 -13.02 -21.91 -6.09
CA LEU A 17 -12.06 -20.98 -5.51
C LEU A 17 -12.16 -19.60 -6.18
N LYS A 18 -12.28 -19.56 -7.52
CA LYS A 18 -12.49 -18.29 -8.25
C LYS A 18 -13.73 -17.55 -7.77
N GLU A 19 -14.87 -18.22 -7.69
CA GLU A 19 -16.12 -17.64 -7.21
C GLU A 19 -16.00 -17.14 -5.75
N THR A 20 -15.34 -17.90 -4.89
CA THR A 20 -15.08 -17.51 -3.51
C THR A 20 -14.23 -16.23 -3.43
N LEU A 21 -13.13 -16.16 -4.18
CA LEU A 21 -12.25 -14.99 -4.21
C LEU A 21 -12.93 -13.76 -4.80
N ILE A 22 -13.78 -13.94 -5.83
CA ILE A 22 -14.60 -12.86 -6.39
C ILE A 22 -15.56 -12.33 -5.33
N GLY A 23 -16.29 -13.21 -4.64
CA GLY A 23 -17.21 -12.81 -3.57
C GLY A 23 -16.50 -12.04 -2.44
N TRP A 24 -15.34 -12.51 -1.99
CA TRP A 24 -14.58 -11.80 -0.96
C TRP A 24 -14.05 -10.46 -1.46
N ALA A 25 -13.54 -10.39 -2.68
CA ALA A 25 -13.05 -9.11 -3.23
C ALA A 25 -14.18 -8.08 -3.36
N GLU A 26 -15.38 -8.50 -3.73
CA GLU A 26 -16.55 -7.62 -3.82
C GLU A 26 -17.02 -7.16 -2.45
N GLU A 27 -17.06 -8.06 -1.47
CA GLU A 27 -17.44 -7.74 -0.09
C GLU A 27 -16.46 -6.77 0.56
N TYR A 28 -15.15 -7.06 0.49
CA TYR A 28 -14.14 -6.30 1.24
C TYR A 28 -13.60 -5.08 0.50
N ASN A 29 -13.85 -4.91 -0.79
CA ASN A 29 -13.57 -3.67 -1.51
C ASN A 29 -14.69 -2.64 -1.28
N ASP A 30 -14.86 -2.25 -0.02
CA ASP A 30 -15.88 -1.33 0.44
C ASP A 30 -15.25 -0.38 1.48
N PRO A 31 -15.45 0.95 1.35
CA PRO A 31 -14.90 1.96 2.28
C PRO A 31 -15.21 1.71 3.77
N LYS A 32 -16.30 1.00 4.08
CA LYS A 32 -16.66 0.68 5.47
C LYS A 32 -15.59 -0.12 6.23
N TYR A 33 -14.79 -0.94 5.52
CA TYR A 33 -13.70 -1.72 6.12
C TYR A 33 -12.40 -0.92 6.30
N PHE A 34 -12.32 0.31 5.76
CA PHE A 34 -11.14 1.15 5.74
C PHE A 34 -11.25 2.42 6.59
N GLN A 35 -12.31 2.55 7.41
CA GLN A 35 -12.53 3.73 8.26
C GLN A 35 -11.42 3.93 9.30
N GLU A 36 -10.78 2.86 9.75
CA GLU A 36 -9.64 2.89 10.66
C GLU A 36 -8.33 2.46 9.98
N ASP A 37 -8.26 2.56 8.66
CA ASP A 37 -7.08 2.21 7.87
C ASP A 37 -6.29 3.48 7.51
N PRO A 38 -4.94 3.42 7.40
CA PRO A 38 -4.14 4.59 7.05
C PRO A 38 -4.45 5.21 5.69
N ILE A 39 -5.18 4.53 4.80
CA ILE A 39 -5.64 5.10 3.53
C ILE A 39 -6.56 6.33 3.73
N ILE A 40 -7.20 6.48 4.89
CA ILE A 40 -8.04 7.67 5.19
C ILE A 40 -7.27 8.98 5.04
N PHE A 41 -5.97 8.99 5.27
CA PHE A 41 -5.13 10.16 5.13
C PHE A 41 -4.95 10.58 3.68
N PRO A 42 -4.40 9.75 2.77
CA PRO A 42 -4.32 10.14 1.36
C PRO A 42 -5.71 10.34 0.73
N THR A 43 -6.76 9.65 1.17
CA THR A 43 -8.13 9.92 0.73
C THR A 43 -8.57 11.35 1.05
N ARG A 44 -8.23 11.87 2.24
CA ARG A 44 -8.52 13.26 2.60
C ARG A 44 -7.81 14.25 1.67
N PHE A 45 -6.56 13.99 1.33
CA PHE A 45 -5.80 14.85 0.42
C PHE A 45 -6.26 14.71 -1.04
N ALA A 46 -6.65 13.51 -1.48
CA ALA A 46 -7.20 13.30 -2.81
C ALA A 46 -8.49 14.12 -3.03
N ARG A 47 -9.41 14.12 -2.04
CA ARG A 47 -10.63 14.95 -2.08
C ARG A 47 -10.31 16.45 -2.16
N ARG A 48 -9.33 16.92 -1.42
CA ARG A 48 -8.87 18.31 -1.48
C ARG A 48 -8.23 18.65 -2.82
N TYR A 49 -7.48 17.70 -3.39
CA TYR A 49 -6.90 17.83 -4.73
C TYR A 49 -7.99 17.94 -5.81
N GLU A 50 -9.02 17.10 -5.75
CA GLU A 50 -10.19 17.18 -6.65
C GLU A 50 -10.92 18.51 -6.56
N CYS A 51 -10.96 19.13 -5.37
CA CYS A 51 -11.55 20.46 -5.14
C CYS A 51 -10.60 21.63 -5.45
N GLY A 52 -9.35 21.37 -5.88
CA GLY A 52 -8.34 22.42 -6.12
C GLY A 52 -7.74 23.04 -4.86
N GLU A 53 -7.92 22.42 -3.68
CA GLU A 53 -7.42 22.89 -2.38
C GLU A 53 -6.08 22.24 -1.97
N ALA A 54 -5.59 21.30 -2.75
CA ALA A 54 -4.32 20.60 -2.55
C ALA A 54 -3.66 20.34 -3.91
N VAL A 55 -2.38 19.98 -3.91
CA VAL A 55 -1.65 19.55 -5.10
C VAL A 55 -1.47 18.03 -5.12
N LEU A 56 -1.18 17.44 -6.29
CA LEU A 56 -0.94 15.99 -6.41
C LEU A 56 0.15 15.50 -5.44
N ALA A 57 1.20 16.30 -5.25
CA ALA A 57 2.28 15.98 -4.32
C ALA A 57 1.81 15.80 -2.86
N ASP A 58 0.75 16.51 -2.42
CA ASP A 58 0.16 16.28 -1.09
C ASP A 58 -0.42 14.86 -0.98
N VAL A 59 -1.09 14.39 -2.03
CA VAL A 59 -1.66 13.04 -2.08
C VAL A 59 -0.55 11.99 -2.10
N GLU A 60 0.47 12.16 -2.93
CA GLU A 60 1.61 11.26 -3.05
C GLU A 60 2.39 11.13 -1.74
N ILE A 61 2.76 12.25 -1.13
CA ILE A 61 3.48 12.29 0.15
C ILE A 61 2.65 11.64 1.25
N SER A 62 1.35 11.97 1.31
CA SER A 62 0.48 11.39 2.33
C SER A 62 0.33 9.88 2.16
N ALA A 63 0.18 9.37 0.94
CA ALA A 63 0.10 7.94 0.66
C ALA A 63 1.39 7.22 1.02
N LEU A 64 2.54 7.77 0.63
CA LEU A 64 3.85 7.20 0.93
C LEU A 64 4.11 7.13 2.44
N LEU A 65 3.86 8.21 3.16
CA LEU A 65 4.14 8.30 4.59
C LEU A 65 3.15 7.48 5.42
N ALA A 66 1.85 7.49 5.08
CA ALA A 66 0.86 6.64 5.73
C ALA A 66 1.17 5.15 5.51
N ALA A 67 1.54 4.75 4.29
CA ALA A 67 1.99 3.39 3.99
C ALA A 67 3.29 3.03 4.73
N HIS A 68 4.20 3.99 4.92
CA HIS A 68 5.44 3.78 5.67
C HIS A 68 5.17 3.46 7.14
N LEU A 69 4.19 4.09 7.77
CA LEU A 69 3.78 3.83 9.15
C LEU A 69 2.85 2.61 9.30
N ALA A 70 2.36 2.01 8.21
CA ALA A 70 1.35 0.96 8.22
C ALA A 70 1.88 -0.40 8.70
N TRP A 71 2.31 -0.48 9.97
CA TRP A 71 2.69 -1.72 10.64
C TRP A 71 2.45 -1.65 12.15
N GLY A 72 1.83 -2.69 12.70
CA GLY A 72 1.40 -2.75 14.09
C GLY A 72 -0.12 -2.71 14.23
N ARG A 73 -0.61 -2.19 15.36
CA ARG A 73 -2.05 -2.08 15.62
C ARG A 73 -2.66 -0.90 14.85
N ARG A 74 -3.79 -1.10 14.16
CA ARG A 74 -4.47 -0.08 13.36
C ARG A 74 -4.69 1.24 14.09
N ALA A 75 -5.28 1.21 15.29
CA ALA A 75 -5.51 2.42 16.09
C ALA A 75 -4.21 3.20 16.38
N MET A 76 -3.09 2.50 16.61
CA MET A 76 -1.79 3.15 16.80
C MET A 76 -1.29 3.78 15.49
N ILE A 77 -1.44 3.09 14.37
CA ILE A 77 -1.05 3.60 13.05
C ILE A 77 -1.80 4.89 12.73
N VAL A 78 -3.13 4.87 12.87
CA VAL A 78 -3.99 6.04 12.60
C VAL A 78 -3.66 7.20 13.53
N ARG A 79 -3.49 6.95 14.84
CA ARG A 79 -3.08 7.98 15.80
C ARG A 79 -1.74 8.63 15.39
N ASP A 80 -0.76 7.81 15.06
CA ASP A 80 0.60 8.30 14.80
C ASP A 80 0.72 8.96 13.43
N CYS A 81 -0.05 8.51 12.43
CA CYS A 81 -0.25 9.24 11.18
C CYS A 81 -0.90 10.61 11.43
N GLY A 82 -1.94 10.67 12.29
CA GLY A 82 -2.57 11.94 12.67
C GLY A 82 -1.54 12.90 13.25
N ARG A 83 -0.75 12.47 14.24
CA ARG A 83 0.34 13.27 14.84
C ARG A 83 1.36 13.77 13.81
N MET A 84 1.67 12.94 12.83
CA MET A 84 2.59 13.31 11.75
C MET A 84 1.99 14.39 10.85
N PHE A 85 0.72 14.27 10.48
CA PHE A 85 0.05 15.29 9.66
C PHE A 85 -0.28 16.56 10.44
N ASP A 86 -0.51 16.48 11.76
CA ASP A 86 -0.62 17.66 12.63
C ASP A 86 0.70 18.46 12.65
N GLU A 87 1.85 17.78 12.72
CA GLU A 87 3.17 18.41 12.62
C GLU A 87 3.38 19.10 11.27
N MET A 88 2.82 18.54 10.18
CA MET A 88 2.85 19.13 8.84
C MET A 88 1.78 20.23 8.63
N GLU A 89 1.01 20.58 9.66
CA GLU A 89 -0.15 21.49 9.53
C GLU A 89 -1.11 21.09 8.40
N TRP A 90 -1.22 19.78 8.14
CA TRP A 90 -2.01 19.21 7.05
C TRP A 90 -1.68 19.77 5.66
N ARG A 91 -0.41 20.17 5.45
CA ARG A 91 0.17 20.63 4.18
C ARG A 91 1.49 19.90 3.89
N PRO A 92 1.42 18.59 3.56
CA PRO A 92 2.62 17.76 3.48
C PRO A 92 3.62 18.21 2.42
N TYR A 93 3.18 18.71 1.27
CA TYR A 93 4.09 19.23 0.24
C TYR A 93 4.81 20.50 0.70
N ASP A 94 4.09 21.48 1.26
CA ASP A 94 4.69 22.70 1.79
C ASP A 94 5.70 22.38 2.89
N TYR A 95 5.35 21.46 3.81
CA TYR A 95 6.25 21.02 4.87
C TYR A 95 7.51 20.38 4.30
N VAL A 96 7.40 19.48 3.34
CA VAL A 96 8.55 18.84 2.67
C VAL A 96 9.41 19.89 1.97
N MET A 97 8.82 20.85 1.28
CA MET A 97 9.56 21.87 0.54
C MET A 97 10.18 22.96 1.42
N SER A 98 9.66 23.19 2.65
CA SER A 98 10.21 24.17 3.59
C SER A 98 11.67 23.86 3.97
N GLY A 99 12.02 22.59 4.10
CA GLY A 99 13.32 22.16 4.61
C GLY A 99 13.47 22.26 6.13
N GLU A 100 12.42 22.70 6.82
CA GLU A 100 12.38 22.84 8.29
C GLU A 100 11.57 21.68 8.88
N TYR A 101 12.26 20.69 9.43
CA TYR A 101 11.64 19.47 9.90
C TYR A 101 11.86 19.27 11.39
N ARG A 102 10.86 18.78 12.08
CA ARG A 102 11.03 18.27 13.44
C ARG A 102 12.04 17.14 13.46
N ASN A 103 13.19 17.37 14.10
CA ASN A 103 14.33 16.45 14.11
C ASN A 103 14.71 16.09 15.57
N GLU A 104 13.98 15.11 16.12
CA GLU A 104 14.16 14.66 17.50
C GLU A 104 14.33 13.14 17.57
N ASN A 105 14.98 12.66 18.62
CA ASN A 105 15.09 11.22 18.90
C ASN A 105 13.82 10.60 19.49
N ALA A 106 12.77 11.40 19.73
CA ALA A 106 11.48 10.91 20.19
C ALA A 106 10.81 10.03 19.13
N SER A 107 10.04 9.03 19.59
CA SER A 107 9.28 8.15 18.70
C SER A 107 8.13 8.88 18.03
N LEU A 108 8.08 8.81 16.71
CA LEU A 108 6.90 9.12 15.93
C LEU A 108 5.94 7.91 15.92
N HIS A 109 6.46 6.73 15.54
CA HIS A 109 5.68 5.49 15.45
C HIS A 109 6.56 4.30 15.76
N ARG A 110 6.33 3.62 16.89
CA ARG A 110 7.10 2.45 17.31
C ARG A 110 8.61 2.73 17.34
N THR A 111 9.38 2.10 16.46
CA THR A 111 10.83 2.33 16.34
C THR A 111 11.19 3.49 15.42
N ILE A 112 10.25 4.01 14.63
CA ILE A 112 10.47 5.16 13.76
C ILE A 112 10.50 6.44 14.60
N LYS A 113 11.56 7.21 14.47
CA LYS A 113 11.78 8.47 15.17
C LYS A 113 11.46 9.68 14.30
N TRP A 114 11.22 10.83 14.92
CA TRP A 114 11.08 12.09 14.20
C TRP A 114 12.32 12.45 13.39
N SER A 115 13.52 12.07 13.84
CA SER A 115 14.77 12.26 13.08
C SER A 115 14.83 11.43 11.79
N GLU A 116 14.26 10.21 11.78
CA GLU A 116 14.17 9.39 10.58
C GLU A 116 13.13 9.96 9.62
N PHE A 117 12.02 10.44 10.15
CA PHE A 117 11.00 11.16 9.39
C PHE A 117 11.56 12.44 8.74
N ALA A 118 12.30 13.26 9.48
CA ALA A 118 13.00 14.44 8.96
C ALA A 118 13.94 14.08 7.79
N ALA A 119 14.69 12.98 7.94
CA ALA A 119 15.58 12.50 6.87
C ALA A 119 14.81 12.05 5.62
N ILE A 120 13.61 11.43 5.78
CA ILE A 120 12.71 11.08 4.67
C ILE A 120 12.21 12.36 3.98
N CYS A 121 11.76 13.36 4.74
CA CYS A 121 11.30 14.65 4.19
C CYS A 121 12.41 15.36 3.38
N GLY A 122 13.65 15.37 3.88
CA GLY A 122 14.78 15.95 3.16
C GLY A 122 15.06 15.24 1.82
N ARG A 123 14.92 13.92 1.76
CA ARG A 123 15.08 13.15 0.52
C ARG A 123 13.90 13.39 -0.44
N LEU A 124 12.69 13.46 0.07
CA LEU A 124 11.49 13.79 -0.72
C LEU A 124 11.63 15.18 -1.35
N ARG A 125 12.12 16.17 -0.59
CA ARG A 125 12.39 17.52 -1.14
C ARG A 125 13.30 17.47 -2.36
N ASN A 126 14.40 16.72 -2.29
CA ASN A 126 15.32 16.57 -3.42
C ASN A 126 14.60 15.92 -4.63
N LEU A 127 13.83 14.84 -4.41
CA LEU A 127 13.11 14.14 -5.46
C LEU A 127 12.04 15.03 -6.12
N TYR A 128 11.26 15.77 -5.35
CA TYR A 128 10.28 16.69 -5.92
C TYR A 128 10.93 17.85 -6.67
N THR A 129 12.10 18.30 -6.24
CA THR A 129 12.88 19.30 -6.97
C THR A 129 13.40 18.77 -8.32
N GLU A 130 13.74 17.48 -8.38
CA GLU A 130 14.31 16.84 -9.58
C GLU A 130 13.23 16.32 -10.53
N TYR A 131 12.19 15.62 -10.00
CA TYR A 131 11.22 14.88 -10.80
C TYR A 131 9.83 15.48 -10.80
N GLY A 132 9.46 16.28 -9.80
CA GLY A 132 8.15 16.89 -9.65
C GLY A 132 7.03 15.94 -9.19
N SER A 133 7.22 14.62 -9.27
CA SER A 133 6.26 13.59 -8.85
C SER A 133 6.99 12.29 -8.48
N LEU A 134 6.35 11.44 -7.71
CA LEU A 134 6.83 10.09 -7.37
C LEU A 134 6.37 9.02 -8.36
N GLU A 135 5.42 9.32 -9.26
CA GLU A 135 4.77 8.33 -10.13
C GLU A 135 5.78 7.56 -11.01
N GLY A 136 6.73 8.26 -11.62
CA GLY A 136 7.73 7.66 -12.51
C GLY A 136 8.86 6.88 -11.82
N LEU A 137 8.96 6.93 -10.49
CA LEU A 137 10.03 6.27 -9.75
C LEU A 137 9.78 4.77 -9.62
N SER A 138 10.81 3.95 -9.82
CA SER A 138 10.76 2.51 -9.53
C SER A 138 10.73 2.23 -8.03
N ASP A 139 10.31 1.01 -7.63
CA ASP A 139 10.34 0.58 -6.22
C ASP A 139 11.75 0.64 -5.62
N ALA A 140 12.76 0.31 -6.42
CA ALA A 140 14.16 0.40 -6.00
C ALA A 140 14.57 1.84 -5.72
N GLN A 141 14.16 2.80 -6.57
CA GLN A 141 14.42 4.23 -6.34
C GLN A 141 13.71 4.73 -5.08
N ILE A 142 12.43 4.42 -4.88
CA ILE A 142 11.69 4.79 -3.66
C ILE A 142 12.37 4.18 -2.43
N ARG A 143 12.73 2.91 -2.47
CA ARG A 143 13.42 2.22 -1.38
C ARG A 143 14.73 2.89 -0.99
N VAL A 144 15.57 3.21 -1.98
CA VAL A 144 16.92 3.75 -1.75
C VAL A 144 16.87 5.27 -1.54
N GLN A 145 16.21 5.99 -2.44
CA GLN A 145 16.27 7.45 -2.47
C GLN A 145 15.33 8.12 -1.47
N VAL A 146 14.17 7.49 -1.16
CA VAL A 146 13.23 8.02 -0.15
C VAL A 146 13.53 7.44 1.23
N PHE A 147 13.52 6.12 1.37
CA PHE A 147 13.68 5.50 2.69
C PHE A 147 15.14 5.35 3.13
N GLY A 148 16.11 5.60 2.26
CA GLY A 148 17.54 5.46 2.56
C GLY A 148 17.95 4.03 2.88
N GLN A 149 17.18 3.06 2.41
CA GLN A 149 17.44 1.64 2.59
C GLN A 149 18.41 1.12 1.54
N LYS A 150 19.11 0.04 1.85
CA LYS A 150 19.93 -0.65 0.84
C LYS A 150 19.06 -1.23 -0.28
N GLU A 151 19.61 -1.26 -1.50
CA GLU A 151 18.98 -2.01 -2.59
C GLU A 151 18.80 -3.48 -2.17
N ASP A 152 17.62 -4.01 -2.39
CA ASP A 152 17.30 -5.41 -2.13
C ASP A 152 16.28 -5.88 -3.18
N ARG A 153 16.78 -6.64 -4.15
CA ARG A 153 15.97 -7.18 -5.26
C ARG A 153 14.97 -8.26 -4.83
N LYS A 154 15.12 -8.79 -3.59
CA LYS A 154 14.22 -9.80 -3.03
C LYS A 154 13.17 -9.19 -2.10
N ALA A 155 13.30 -7.94 -1.74
CA ALA A 155 12.38 -7.29 -0.84
C ALA A 155 10.95 -7.27 -1.41
N PRO A 156 9.93 -7.69 -0.67
CA PRO A 156 8.54 -7.68 -1.14
C PRO A 156 7.96 -6.26 -1.23
N ASN A 157 8.68 -5.25 -0.73
CA ASN A 157 8.32 -3.83 -0.78
C ASN A 157 6.86 -3.52 -0.39
N LYS A 158 6.28 -4.28 0.55
CA LYS A 158 4.86 -4.21 0.94
C LYS A 158 4.32 -2.77 1.03
N LYS A 159 5.09 -1.86 1.66
CA LYS A 159 4.66 -0.47 1.87
C LYS A 159 4.57 0.31 0.56
N ILE A 160 5.52 0.07 -0.34
CA ILE A 160 5.55 0.69 -1.68
C ILE A 160 4.42 0.12 -2.54
N SER A 161 4.24 -1.21 -2.55
CA SER A 161 3.13 -1.85 -3.25
C SER A 161 1.77 -1.37 -2.77
N MET A 162 1.61 -1.16 -1.45
CA MET A 162 0.38 -0.62 -0.86
C MET A 162 0.13 0.83 -1.30
N MET A 163 1.15 1.70 -1.25
CA MET A 163 1.06 3.06 -1.77
C MET A 163 0.68 3.07 -3.26
N ARG A 164 1.35 2.25 -4.08
CA ARG A 164 1.04 2.16 -5.52
C ARG A 164 -0.38 1.67 -5.76
N ARG A 165 -0.84 0.65 -5.04
CA ARG A 165 -2.23 0.20 -5.16
C ARG A 165 -3.19 1.37 -4.93
N TRP A 166 -2.99 2.13 -3.85
CA TRP A 166 -3.84 3.27 -3.52
C TRP A 166 -3.83 4.36 -4.60
N LEU A 167 -2.65 4.67 -5.16
CA LEU A 167 -2.51 5.79 -6.09
C LEU A 167 -2.87 5.44 -7.54
N VAL A 168 -2.72 4.16 -7.95
CA VAL A 168 -2.91 3.72 -9.34
C VAL A 168 -4.29 3.12 -9.59
N ARG A 169 -4.83 2.30 -8.65
CA ARG A 169 -6.14 1.67 -8.88
C ARG A 169 -7.25 2.71 -8.81
N ASP A 170 -8.10 2.67 -9.83
CA ASP A 170 -9.20 3.59 -10.06
C ASP A 170 -10.50 2.76 -10.19
N ASP A 171 -11.06 2.33 -9.06
CA ASP A 171 -12.32 1.59 -9.03
C ASP A 171 -13.49 2.39 -8.40
N GLY A 172 -13.24 3.63 -8.02
CA GLY A 172 -14.23 4.53 -7.43
C GLY A 172 -14.74 4.11 -6.04
N LYS A 173 -14.05 3.18 -5.35
CA LYS A 173 -14.47 2.67 -4.04
C LYS A 173 -13.48 3.01 -2.93
N VAL A 174 -12.36 2.32 -2.88
CA VAL A 174 -11.36 2.44 -1.81
C VAL A 174 -10.10 3.14 -2.28
N ASP A 175 -9.54 2.67 -3.39
CA ASP A 175 -8.30 3.21 -3.93
C ASP A 175 -8.56 4.54 -4.68
N LEU A 176 -7.53 5.38 -4.81
CA LEU A 176 -7.66 6.80 -5.18
C LEU A 176 -7.52 7.05 -6.69
N GLY A 177 -6.69 6.26 -7.37
CA GLY A 177 -6.51 6.33 -8.82
C GLY A 177 -6.03 7.70 -9.33
N VAL A 178 -5.20 8.40 -8.56
CA VAL A 178 -4.69 9.74 -8.94
C VAL A 178 -3.50 9.67 -9.89
N TRP A 179 -2.76 8.56 -9.92
CA TRP A 179 -1.69 8.31 -10.88
C TRP A 179 -2.27 7.80 -12.19
N LYS A 180 -2.08 8.56 -13.25
CA LYS A 180 -2.73 8.31 -14.55
C LYS A 180 -1.80 7.70 -15.59
N GLU A 181 -0.49 7.82 -15.40
CA GLU A 181 0.52 7.27 -16.32
C GLU A 181 0.90 5.82 -15.93
N SER A 182 0.53 5.40 -14.74
CA SER A 182 0.85 4.08 -14.20
C SER A 182 -0.20 3.04 -14.58
N ASP A 183 0.27 1.87 -15.03
CA ASP A 183 -0.57 0.76 -15.46
C ASP A 183 -0.93 -0.16 -14.29
N LYS A 184 -2.21 -0.24 -13.92
CA LYS A 184 -2.70 -1.08 -12.81
C LYS A 184 -2.50 -2.58 -13.05
N THR A 185 -2.38 -3.01 -14.31
CA THR A 185 -2.10 -4.42 -14.63
C THR A 185 -0.70 -4.85 -14.19
N ARG A 186 0.21 -3.89 -13.97
CA ARG A 186 1.60 -4.12 -13.54
C ARG A 186 1.81 -4.04 -12.04
N LEU A 187 0.77 -3.71 -11.29
CA LEU A 187 0.84 -3.67 -9.84
C LEU A 187 1.12 -5.06 -9.26
N ILE A 188 1.89 -5.07 -8.18
CA ILE A 188 2.12 -6.25 -7.34
C ILE A 188 1.39 -6.03 -6.02
N LEU A 189 0.61 -7.02 -5.60
CA LEU A 189 -0.15 -6.94 -4.35
C LEU A 189 0.77 -6.70 -3.13
N PRO A 190 0.29 -5.97 -2.10
CA PRO A 190 1.04 -5.74 -0.87
C PRO A 190 1.16 -7.03 -0.04
N LEU A 191 2.26 -7.75 -0.16
CA LEU A 191 2.47 -9.02 0.57
C LEU A 191 2.72 -8.77 2.06
N ASP A 192 1.70 -8.96 2.88
CA ASP A 192 1.82 -8.96 4.34
C ASP A 192 1.59 -10.35 4.95
N VAL A 193 1.56 -10.43 6.28
CA VAL A 193 1.40 -11.69 6.99
C VAL A 193 0.02 -12.32 6.81
N HIS A 194 -1.04 -11.50 6.64
CA HIS A 194 -2.41 -11.96 6.42
C HIS A 194 -2.59 -12.46 4.99
N VAL A 195 -2.16 -11.65 4.02
CA VAL A 195 -2.17 -12.01 2.60
C VAL A 195 -1.41 -13.30 2.37
N TYR A 196 -0.19 -13.40 2.91
CA TYR A 196 0.61 -14.62 2.79
C TYR A 196 -0.06 -15.84 3.42
N ALA A 197 -0.62 -15.70 4.63
CA ALA A 197 -1.28 -16.80 5.32
C ALA A 197 -2.51 -17.31 4.54
N GLN A 198 -3.34 -16.40 4.03
CA GLN A 198 -4.50 -16.76 3.24
C GLN A 198 -4.11 -17.36 1.88
N ALA A 199 -3.15 -16.77 1.19
CA ALA A 199 -2.65 -17.31 -0.09
C ALA A 199 -2.09 -18.73 0.07
N THR A 200 -1.34 -18.99 1.14
CA THR A 200 -0.83 -20.34 1.42
C THR A 200 -1.96 -21.31 1.77
N ALA A 201 -2.93 -20.88 2.60
CA ALA A 201 -4.06 -21.73 2.98
C ALA A 201 -4.96 -22.12 1.79
N LEU A 202 -5.04 -21.24 0.79
CA LEU A 202 -5.82 -21.45 -0.44
C LEU A 202 -4.99 -22.11 -1.56
N GLY A 203 -3.71 -22.42 -1.31
CA GLY A 203 -2.82 -23.04 -2.31
C GLY A 203 -2.37 -22.10 -3.43
N LEU A 204 -2.55 -20.77 -3.31
CA LEU A 204 -2.08 -19.80 -4.31
C LEU A 204 -0.56 -19.69 -4.34
N THR A 205 0.14 -20.18 -3.34
CA THR A 205 1.60 -20.32 -3.27
C THR A 205 1.99 -21.43 -2.32
N GLU A 206 3.05 -22.17 -2.67
CA GLU A 206 3.71 -23.15 -1.80
C GLU A 206 5.05 -22.61 -1.26
N ARG A 207 5.43 -21.40 -1.66
CA ARG A 207 6.69 -20.78 -1.28
C ARG A 207 6.70 -20.42 0.21
N LYS A 208 7.82 -20.73 0.89
CA LYS A 208 8.02 -20.42 2.32
C LYS A 208 8.62 -19.02 2.54
N GLN A 209 9.19 -18.41 1.51
CA GLN A 209 9.80 -17.09 1.57
C GLN A 209 8.71 -16.02 1.33
N LYS A 210 8.73 -14.97 2.15
CA LYS A 210 7.87 -13.77 1.99
C LYS A 210 8.64 -12.70 1.23
N ASP A 211 8.96 -12.97 -0.03
CA ASP A 211 9.77 -12.12 -0.89
C ASP A 211 8.97 -11.61 -2.10
N ILE A 212 9.60 -10.82 -2.96
CA ILE A 212 8.96 -10.26 -4.16
C ILE A 212 8.49 -11.35 -5.12
N VAL A 213 9.19 -12.50 -5.18
CA VAL A 213 8.81 -13.61 -6.07
C VAL A 213 7.48 -14.21 -5.59
N THR A 214 7.29 -14.37 -4.28
CA THR A 214 6.03 -14.83 -3.71
C THR A 214 4.89 -13.82 -3.93
N ALA A 215 5.17 -12.53 -3.77
CA ALA A 215 4.19 -11.48 -4.09
C ALA A 215 3.77 -11.52 -5.55
N GLN A 216 4.72 -11.71 -6.46
CA GLN A 216 4.47 -11.83 -7.89
C GLN A 216 3.64 -13.08 -8.21
N GLU A 217 4.02 -14.26 -7.68
CA GLU A 217 3.31 -15.52 -7.89
C GLU A 217 1.83 -15.41 -7.49
N ILE A 218 1.56 -14.84 -6.30
CA ILE A 218 0.18 -14.64 -5.83
C ILE A 218 -0.56 -13.63 -6.73
N THR A 219 0.11 -12.55 -7.16
CA THR A 219 -0.48 -11.57 -8.07
C THR A 219 -0.81 -12.19 -9.43
N ASP A 220 0.08 -13.04 -9.94
CA ASP A 220 -0.12 -13.71 -11.24
C ASP A 220 -1.28 -14.71 -11.19
N ALA A 221 -1.49 -15.41 -10.06
CA ALA A 221 -2.68 -16.24 -9.87
C ALA A 221 -3.98 -15.43 -9.98
N PHE A 222 -3.99 -14.18 -9.50
CA PHE A 222 -5.16 -13.30 -9.63
C PHE A 222 -5.38 -12.77 -11.05
N ARG A 223 -4.37 -12.79 -11.94
CA ARG A 223 -4.56 -12.45 -13.35
C ARG A 223 -5.52 -13.40 -14.07
N GLU A 224 -5.69 -14.62 -13.58
CA GLU A 224 -6.69 -15.54 -14.10
C GLU A 224 -8.13 -15.09 -13.83
N ILE A 225 -8.35 -14.29 -12.77
CA ILE A 225 -9.67 -13.77 -12.39
C ILE A 225 -9.83 -12.34 -12.91
N TRP A 226 -8.83 -11.50 -12.69
CA TRP A 226 -8.83 -10.06 -13.03
C TRP A 226 -7.59 -9.71 -13.85
N PRO A 227 -7.54 -10.02 -15.14
CA PRO A 227 -6.37 -9.74 -15.98
C PRO A 227 -6.01 -8.26 -16.03
N GLU A 228 -7.03 -7.39 -16.02
CA GLU A 228 -6.87 -5.92 -16.04
C GLU A 228 -6.66 -5.28 -14.67
N ASP A 229 -6.81 -6.03 -13.57
CA ASP A 229 -6.72 -5.51 -12.20
C ASP A 229 -6.35 -6.59 -11.18
N PRO A 230 -5.18 -7.22 -11.29
CA PRO A 230 -4.80 -8.36 -10.44
C PRO A 230 -4.71 -8.00 -8.95
N CYS A 231 -4.41 -6.74 -8.62
CA CYS A 231 -4.37 -6.26 -7.24
C CYS A 231 -5.76 -6.19 -6.57
N LYS A 232 -6.86 -6.35 -7.30
CA LYS A 232 -8.19 -6.55 -6.71
C LYS A 232 -8.23 -7.76 -5.78
N GLY A 233 -7.40 -8.78 -6.04
CA GLY A 233 -7.24 -9.96 -5.18
C GLY A 233 -6.72 -9.65 -3.77
N ASP A 234 -6.06 -8.53 -3.56
CA ASP A 234 -5.62 -8.11 -2.22
C ASP A 234 -6.82 -7.87 -1.27
N PHE A 235 -7.93 -7.32 -1.78
CA PHE A 235 -9.15 -7.17 -0.98
C PHE A 235 -9.73 -8.51 -0.54
N ALA A 236 -9.65 -9.54 -1.38
CA ALA A 236 -10.09 -10.88 -1.01
C ALA A 236 -9.23 -11.46 0.12
N LEU A 237 -7.90 -11.48 -0.04
CA LEU A 237 -7.02 -12.12 0.93
C LEU A 237 -6.87 -11.32 2.22
N PHE A 238 -6.59 -10.02 2.11
CA PHE A 238 -6.42 -9.14 3.26
C PHE A 238 -7.75 -8.95 4.00
N GLY A 239 -8.83 -8.63 3.26
CA GLY A 239 -10.14 -8.40 3.83
C GLY A 239 -10.64 -9.61 4.60
N TYR A 240 -10.63 -10.79 3.99
CA TYR A 240 -11.02 -12.03 4.65
C TYR A 240 -10.10 -12.36 5.84
N GLY A 241 -8.78 -12.28 5.66
CA GLY A 241 -7.80 -12.65 6.68
C GLY A 241 -7.79 -11.74 7.92
N VAL A 242 -8.29 -10.51 7.81
CA VAL A 242 -8.39 -9.59 8.95
C VAL A 242 -9.73 -9.71 9.68
N ASN A 243 -10.83 -9.96 8.94
CA ASN A 243 -12.19 -9.94 9.49
C ASN A 243 -12.68 -11.33 9.96
N ASN A 244 -12.00 -12.43 9.60
CA ASN A 244 -12.38 -13.80 9.96
C ASN A 244 -11.30 -14.51 10.81
N LYS A 245 -10.89 -13.88 11.91
CA LYS A 245 -9.95 -14.43 12.90
C LYS A 245 -10.69 -15.19 14.00
#